data_585e8a5e4f46a6f210eeba57149f47ab
#
_entry.id   585e8a5e4f46a6f210eeba57149f47ab
#
_cell.length_a   1.000
_cell.length_b   1.000
_cell.length_c   1.000
_cell.angle_alpha   90.00
_cell.angle_beta   90.00
_cell.angle_gamma   90.00
#
_symmetry.space_group_name_H-M   'P 1'
#
loop_
_entity.id
_entity.type
_entity.pdbx_description
1 polymer ?
#
loop_
_entity_poly.entity_id
_entity_poly.type
_entity_poly.pdbx_seq_one_letter_code
_entity_poly.pdbx_strand_id
1 'polypeptide(L)'
;MIVPPLRQAPLAGADFVLGEWTDAGESSAERPIAPLHLHHSDDEAWYVLQGTLGFVRGDERLEAPAGSAVLVPRGVVHTFWNTGPGEARYVIVMTPRVAALVEALHQPGGFDDVPALFARFDSELA
;
A
#
# COMPACT_ATOMS: atom_id res chain seq x y z
N MET A 1 -7.21 -15.42 -25.87
CA MET A 1 -7.67 -14.97 -24.54
C MET A 1 -7.06 -13.61 -24.23
N ILE A 2 -7.84 -12.69 -23.70
CA ILE A 2 -7.35 -11.38 -23.23
C ILE A 2 -7.37 -11.39 -21.72
N VAL A 3 -6.20 -11.11 -21.12
CA VAL A 3 -6.07 -10.99 -19.67
C VAL A 3 -6.70 -9.65 -19.23
N PRO A 4 -7.56 -9.63 -18.19
CA PRO A 4 -8.19 -8.40 -17.74
C PRO A 4 -7.16 -7.43 -17.14
N PRO A 5 -7.44 -6.12 -17.16
CA PRO A 5 -6.59 -5.14 -16.49
C PRO A 5 -6.43 -5.43 -14.99
N LEU A 6 -5.23 -5.22 -14.46
CA LEU A 6 -4.91 -5.48 -13.05
C LEU A 6 -5.86 -4.72 -12.10
N ARG A 7 -6.27 -3.51 -12.48
CA ARG A 7 -7.18 -2.68 -11.64
C ARG A 7 -8.56 -3.29 -11.44
N GLN A 8 -8.98 -4.24 -12.28
CA GLN A 8 -10.28 -4.91 -12.15
C GLN A 8 -10.25 -6.05 -11.14
N ALA A 9 -9.11 -6.74 -11.01
CA ALA A 9 -8.94 -7.82 -10.06
C ALA A 9 -7.47 -8.00 -9.74
N PRO A 10 -7.11 -8.22 -8.46
CA PRO A 10 -5.73 -8.49 -8.10
C PRO A 10 -5.25 -9.80 -8.72
N LEU A 11 -3.95 -9.88 -8.98
CA LEU A 11 -3.28 -11.10 -9.41
C LEU A 11 -2.69 -11.76 -8.17
N ALA A 12 -3.20 -12.93 -7.80
CA ALA A 12 -2.81 -13.60 -6.56
C ALA A 12 -2.12 -14.93 -6.86
N GLY A 13 -0.88 -15.07 -6.40
CA GLY A 13 -0.10 -16.30 -6.39
C GLY A 13 0.03 -16.86 -4.97
N ALA A 14 0.83 -17.92 -4.83
CA ALA A 14 1.06 -18.54 -3.53
C ALA A 14 1.88 -17.64 -2.59
N ASP A 15 2.82 -16.87 -3.15
CA ASP A 15 3.79 -16.11 -2.37
C ASP A 15 3.68 -14.60 -2.54
N PHE A 16 2.91 -14.13 -3.52
CA PHE A 16 2.74 -12.69 -3.76
C PHE A 16 1.37 -12.38 -4.36
N VAL A 17 0.97 -11.12 -4.16
CA VAL A 17 -0.26 -10.55 -4.72
C VAL A 17 0.10 -9.21 -5.33
N LEU A 18 -0.40 -8.95 -6.54
CA LEU A 18 -0.32 -7.64 -7.18
C LEU A 18 -1.71 -7.04 -7.24
N GLY A 19 -1.82 -5.78 -6.82
CA GLY A 19 -3.05 -5.01 -6.98
C GLY A 19 -2.73 -3.63 -7.54
N GLU A 20 -3.70 -3.04 -8.23
CA GLU A 20 -3.59 -1.66 -8.72
C GLU A 20 -4.63 -0.79 -8.06
N TRP A 21 -4.21 0.38 -7.60
CA TRP A 21 -5.08 1.39 -6.98
C TRP A 21 -4.89 2.75 -7.62
N THR A 22 -5.90 3.57 -7.45
CA THR A 22 -5.90 4.97 -7.89
C THR A 22 -6.28 5.85 -6.70
N ASP A 23 -5.50 6.90 -6.47
CA ASP A 23 -5.86 8.00 -5.58
C ASP A 23 -6.18 9.23 -6.42
N ALA A 24 -7.38 9.75 -6.28
CA ALA A 24 -7.87 10.85 -7.12
C ALA A 24 -7.30 12.22 -6.75
N GLY A 25 -6.41 12.31 -5.75
CA GLY A 25 -5.86 13.55 -5.24
C GLY A 25 -6.40 13.92 -3.87
N GLU A 26 -7.00 12.97 -3.16
CA GLU A 26 -7.60 13.20 -1.84
C GLU A 26 -6.64 12.98 -0.69
N SER A 27 -5.55 12.25 -0.92
CA SER A 27 -4.53 12.01 0.10
C SER A 27 -3.47 13.11 0.12
N SER A 28 -2.74 13.21 1.23
CA SER A 28 -1.62 14.14 1.42
C SER A 28 -0.73 13.57 2.53
N ALA A 29 0.38 14.25 2.81
CA ALA A 29 1.25 13.87 3.93
C ALA A 29 0.51 13.92 5.27
N GLU A 30 -0.48 14.82 5.42
CA GLU A 30 -1.30 14.97 6.62
C GLU A 30 -2.49 14.00 6.63
N ARG A 31 -2.89 13.52 5.45
CA ARG A 31 -3.97 12.54 5.25
C ARG A 31 -3.46 11.41 4.37
N PRO A 32 -2.54 10.59 4.85
CA PRO A 32 -1.95 9.53 4.03
C PRO A 32 -2.98 8.47 3.62
N ILE A 33 -2.64 7.71 2.59
CA ILE A 33 -3.45 6.60 2.09
C ILE A 33 -3.49 5.47 3.12
N ALA A 34 -2.38 5.25 3.83
CA ALA A 34 -2.29 4.26 4.89
C ALA A 34 -1.78 4.93 6.17
N PRO A 35 -2.17 4.47 7.37
CA PRO A 35 -1.58 4.98 8.61
C PRO A 35 -0.10 4.64 8.68
N LEU A 36 0.64 5.35 9.52
CA LEU A 36 2.03 4.99 9.81
C LEU A 36 2.05 3.65 10.52
N HIS A 37 2.71 2.66 9.94
CA HIS A 37 2.67 1.27 10.41
C HIS A 37 3.88 0.48 9.92
N LEU A 38 4.00 -0.76 10.39
CA LEU A 38 5.00 -1.70 9.91
C LEU A 38 4.41 -3.11 9.81
N HIS A 39 5.04 -3.91 8.97
CA HIS A 39 4.79 -5.35 8.87
C HIS A 39 6.02 -6.08 9.42
N HIS A 40 5.84 -6.98 10.41
CA HIS A 40 6.96 -7.63 11.09
C HIS A 40 7.70 -8.62 10.20
N SER A 41 6.98 -9.32 9.30
CA SER A 41 7.53 -10.45 8.56
C SER A 41 7.39 -10.31 7.05
N ASP A 42 6.87 -9.21 6.55
CA ASP A 42 6.49 -9.07 5.15
C ASP A 42 7.13 -7.83 4.53
N ASP A 43 7.79 -8.04 3.40
CA ASP A 43 8.22 -6.94 2.52
C ASP A 43 7.03 -6.46 1.70
N GLU A 44 7.09 -5.21 1.23
CA GLU A 44 6.06 -4.63 0.38
C GLU A 44 6.74 -3.71 -0.64
N ALA A 45 6.21 -3.68 -1.88
CA ALA A 45 6.79 -2.84 -2.92
C ALA A 45 5.70 -2.12 -3.71
N TRP A 46 6.02 -0.93 -4.17
CA TRP A 46 5.16 -0.11 -5.03
C TRP A 46 5.83 0.13 -6.37
N TYR A 47 5.04 0.15 -7.42
CA TYR A 47 5.46 0.64 -8.73
C TYR A 47 4.47 1.72 -9.17
N VAL A 48 4.97 2.92 -9.45
CA VAL A 48 4.13 4.07 -9.78
C VAL A 48 3.88 4.12 -11.28
N LEU A 49 2.60 4.09 -11.68
CA LEU A 49 2.18 4.12 -13.07
C LEU A 49 1.90 5.54 -13.56
N GLN A 50 1.35 6.40 -12.67
CA GLN A 50 0.94 7.76 -13.01
C GLN A 50 1.04 8.62 -11.77
N GLY A 51 1.40 9.89 -11.95
CA GLY A 51 1.55 10.82 -10.83
C GLY A 51 2.83 10.58 -10.04
N THR A 52 2.84 11.05 -8.79
CA THR A 52 3.98 10.91 -7.89
C THR A 52 3.49 10.54 -6.50
N LEU A 53 4.03 9.49 -5.92
CA LEU A 53 3.76 9.13 -4.53
C LEU A 53 4.84 9.67 -3.61
N GLY A 54 4.44 10.19 -2.45
CA GLY A 54 5.32 10.50 -1.35
C GLY A 54 5.32 9.36 -0.34
N PHE A 55 6.46 9.11 0.29
CA PHE A 55 6.63 8.05 1.29
C PHE A 55 7.38 8.57 2.50
N VAL A 56 7.03 8.04 3.65
CA VAL A 56 7.94 7.90 4.78
C VAL A 56 8.33 6.42 4.82
N ARG A 57 9.64 6.14 4.86
CA ARG A 57 10.21 4.80 4.96
C ARG A 57 11.32 4.85 6.02
N GLY A 58 11.03 4.39 7.23
CA GLY A 58 11.92 4.59 8.37
C GLY A 58 12.09 6.08 8.65
N ASP A 59 13.32 6.57 8.62
CA ASP A 59 13.67 7.99 8.79
C ASP A 59 13.85 8.73 7.44
N GLU A 60 13.58 8.06 6.32
CA GLU A 60 13.67 8.67 5.00
C GLU A 60 12.31 9.21 4.56
N ARG A 61 12.33 10.34 3.86
CA ARG A 61 11.17 10.87 3.14
C ARG A 61 11.51 10.87 1.66
N LEU A 62 10.72 10.17 0.86
CA LEU A 62 10.98 9.96 -0.56
C LEU A 62 9.83 10.47 -1.41
N GLU A 63 10.16 10.78 -2.67
CA GLU A 63 9.18 10.96 -3.73
C GLU A 63 9.46 9.97 -4.86
N ALA A 64 8.41 9.28 -5.31
CA ALA A 64 8.47 8.30 -6.37
C ALA A 64 7.58 8.73 -7.53
N PRO A 65 8.15 9.31 -8.61
CA PRO A 65 7.39 9.66 -9.80
C PRO A 65 7.05 8.42 -10.62
N ALA A 66 6.17 8.58 -11.60
CA ALA A 66 5.79 7.52 -12.52
C ALA A 66 7.02 6.81 -13.11
N GLY A 67 7.00 5.49 -13.12
CA GLY A 67 8.12 4.65 -13.56
C GLY A 67 9.10 4.27 -12.45
N SER A 68 8.91 4.78 -11.23
CA SER A 68 9.74 4.43 -10.07
C SER A 68 9.15 3.30 -9.27
N ALA A 69 10.00 2.56 -8.57
CA ALA A 69 9.60 1.53 -7.62
C ALA A 69 10.18 1.82 -6.25
N VAL A 70 9.42 1.48 -5.20
CA VAL A 70 9.84 1.63 -3.81
C VAL A 70 9.66 0.31 -3.11
N LEU A 71 10.71 -0.16 -2.43
CA LEU A 71 10.64 -1.33 -1.55
C LEU A 71 10.62 -0.86 -0.10
N VAL A 72 9.68 -1.37 0.66
CA VAL A 72 9.67 -1.25 2.12
C VAL A 72 9.98 -2.63 2.70
N PRO A 73 11.15 -2.83 3.28
CA PRO A 73 11.49 -4.10 3.91
C PRO A 73 10.63 -4.36 5.15
N ARG A 74 10.51 -5.63 5.52
CA ARG A 74 9.87 -6.02 6.78
C ARG A 74 10.48 -5.28 7.96
N GLY A 75 9.64 -4.91 8.93
CA GLY A 75 10.07 -4.22 10.14
C GLY A 75 10.30 -2.73 9.98
N VAL A 76 10.14 -2.18 8.77
CA VAL A 76 10.37 -0.75 8.52
C VAL A 76 9.05 0.01 8.58
N VAL A 77 8.99 1.01 9.44
CA VAL A 77 7.83 1.90 9.59
C VAL A 77 7.63 2.70 8.31
N HIS A 78 6.38 2.76 7.82
CA HIS A 78 6.11 3.44 6.57
C HIS A 78 4.67 3.97 6.48
N THR A 79 4.49 4.92 5.58
CA THR A 79 3.22 5.42 5.08
C THR A 79 3.42 6.03 3.70
N PHE A 80 2.36 6.30 2.98
CA PHE A 80 2.46 6.90 1.66
C PHE A 80 1.21 7.70 1.30
N TRP A 81 1.37 8.61 0.35
CA TRP A 81 0.31 9.51 -0.11
C TRP A 81 0.56 9.93 -1.57
N ASN A 82 -0.45 10.54 -2.18
CA ASN A 82 -0.32 11.19 -3.47
C ASN A 82 0.17 12.62 -3.25
N THR A 83 1.29 12.99 -3.87
CA THR A 83 1.83 14.35 -3.72
C THR A 83 1.03 15.40 -4.48
N GLY A 84 0.13 14.95 -5.41
CA GLY A 84 -0.62 15.85 -6.28
C GLY A 84 0.25 16.66 -7.23
N PRO A 85 -0.36 17.58 -7.99
CA PRO A 85 -1.79 17.67 -8.20
C PRO A 85 -2.30 16.52 -9.07
N GLY A 86 -3.58 16.21 -8.96
CA GLY A 86 -4.23 15.21 -9.80
C GLY A 86 -4.10 13.80 -9.31
N GLU A 87 -4.40 12.88 -10.19
CA GLU A 87 -4.51 11.46 -9.92
C GLU A 87 -3.15 10.78 -9.83
N ALA A 88 -3.01 9.84 -8.90
CA ALA A 88 -1.88 8.89 -8.88
C ALA A 88 -2.41 7.47 -9.05
N ARG A 89 -1.73 6.69 -9.89
CA ARG A 89 -2.00 5.26 -10.08
C ARG A 89 -0.76 4.46 -9.77
N TYR A 90 -0.93 3.36 -9.07
CA TYR A 90 0.19 2.57 -8.60
C TYR A 90 -0.18 1.11 -8.42
N VAL A 91 0.82 0.25 -8.52
CA VAL A 91 0.73 -1.17 -8.23
C VAL A 91 1.41 -1.42 -6.89
N ILE A 92 0.79 -2.23 -6.04
CA ILE A 92 1.46 -2.75 -4.84
C ILE A 92 1.71 -4.23 -5.03
N VAL A 93 2.93 -4.65 -4.73
CA VAL A 93 3.33 -6.05 -4.64
C VAL A 93 3.35 -6.41 -3.16
N MET A 94 2.51 -7.35 -2.77
CA MET A 94 2.28 -7.73 -1.38
C MET A 94 2.46 -9.22 -1.20
N THR A 95 2.72 -9.62 0.05
CA THR A 95 2.52 -11.02 0.44
C THR A 95 1.02 -11.30 0.58
N PRO A 96 0.59 -12.58 0.54
CA PRO A 96 -0.80 -12.92 0.81
C PRO A 96 -1.30 -12.41 2.18
N ARG A 97 -0.43 -12.37 3.20
CA ARG A 97 -0.79 -11.86 4.53
C ARG A 97 -1.11 -10.37 4.51
N VAL A 98 -0.27 -9.56 3.86
CA VAL A 98 -0.51 -8.11 3.73
C VAL A 98 -1.75 -7.85 2.87
N ALA A 99 -1.93 -8.61 1.79
CA ALA A 99 -3.13 -8.49 0.96
C ALA A 99 -4.40 -8.80 1.75
N ALA A 100 -4.36 -9.80 2.62
CA ALA A 100 -5.49 -10.14 3.49
C ALA A 100 -5.79 -9.02 4.50
N LEU A 101 -4.76 -8.35 5.04
CA LEU A 101 -4.96 -7.19 5.90
C LEU A 101 -5.64 -6.05 5.14
N VAL A 102 -5.17 -5.73 3.93
CA VAL A 102 -5.76 -4.67 3.11
C VAL A 102 -7.23 -4.98 2.81
N GLU A 103 -7.54 -6.22 2.43
CA GLU A 103 -8.91 -6.65 2.18
C GLU A 103 -9.78 -6.52 3.44
N ALA A 104 -9.26 -6.95 4.59
CA ALA A 104 -9.99 -6.86 5.86
C ALA A 104 -10.30 -5.41 6.26
N LEU A 105 -9.38 -4.48 6.01
CA LEU A 105 -9.61 -3.05 6.26
C LEU A 105 -10.77 -2.50 5.43
N HIS A 106 -11.00 -3.03 4.23
CA HIS A 106 -12.07 -2.57 3.34
C HIS A 106 -13.41 -3.29 3.57
N GLN A 107 -13.48 -4.26 4.49
CA GLN A 107 -14.73 -4.92 4.85
C GLN A 107 -15.53 -4.07 5.86
N PRO A 108 -16.87 -4.28 5.97
CA PRO A 108 -17.65 -3.66 7.04
C PRO A 108 -17.03 -3.96 8.40
N GLY A 109 -16.87 -2.92 9.23
CA GLY A 109 -16.25 -3.06 10.56
C GLY A 109 -14.73 -3.12 10.55
N GLY A 110 -14.07 -2.99 9.38
CA GLY A 110 -12.60 -3.06 9.29
C GLY A 110 -11.88 -1.97 10.06
N PHE A 111 -12.53 -0.85 10.34
CA PHE A 111 -11.96 0.26 11.11
C PHE A 111 -12.42 0.30 12.58
N ASP A 112 -13.15 -0.70 13.05
CA ASP A 112 -13.67 -0.71 14.42
C ASP A 112 -12.56 -0.86 15.47
N ASP A 113 -11.54 -1.66 15.17
CA ASP A 113 -10.37 -1.84 16.02
C ASP A 113 -9.14 -2.08 15.15
N VAL A 114 -8.57 -1.01 14.62
CA VAL A 114 -7.44 -1.08 13.69
C VAL A 114 -6.19 -1.70 14.33
N PRO A 115 -5.80 -1.35 15.58
CA PRO A 115 -4.64 -2.01 16.20
C PRO A 115 -4.79 -3.52 16.31
N ALA A 116 -5.96 -4.01 16.71
CA ALA A 116 -6.23 -5.45 16.82
C ALA A 116 -6.22 -6.13 15.45
N LEU A 117 -6.76 -5.47 14.43
CA LEU A 117 -6.76 -6.00 13.07
C LEU A 117 -5.32 -6.15 12.54
N PHE A 118 -4.49 -5.12 12.71
CA PHE A 118 -3.09 -5.18 12.29
C PHE A 118 -2.34 -6.31 13.01
N ALA A 119 -2.56 -6.46 14.31
CA ALA A 119 -1.92 -7.52 15.09
C ALA A 119 -2.25 -8.93 14.57
N ARG A 120 -3.46 -9.15 14.07
CA ARG A 120 -3.88 -10.43 13.48
C ARG A 120 -3.09 -10.78 12.21
N PHE A 121 -2.51 -9.81 11.54
CA PHE A 121 -1.75 -9.97 10.31
C PHE A 121 -0.26 -9.66 10.50
N ASP A 122 0.26 -9.88 11.71
CA ASP A 122 1.67 -9.71 12.05
C ASP A 122 2.19 -8.30 11.71
N SER A 123 1.39 -7.30 12.03
CA SER A 123 1.65 -5.89 11.75
C SER A 123 1.28 -5.04 12.96
N GLU A 124 1.73 -3.80 12.98
CA GLU A 124 1.34 -2.86 14.04
C GLU A 124 1.38 -1.41 13.57
N LEU A 125 0.58 -0.58 14.22
CA LEU A 125 0.64 0.87 14.04
C LEU A 125 1.88 1.43 14.73
N ALA A 126 2.45 2.44 14.13
CA ALA A 126 3.61 3.12 14.69
C ALA A 126 3.24 4.45 15.34
#